data_73beb986cd03d8cd939166070fb399c3
#
_entry.id   73beb986cd03d8cd939166070fb399c3
#
_cell.length_a   1.000
_cell.length_b   1.000
_cell.length_c   1.000
_cell.angle_alpha   90.00
_cell.angle_beta   90.00
_cell.angle_gamma   90.00
#
_symmetry.space_group_name_H-M   'P 1'
#
loop_
_entity.id
_entity.type
_entity.pdbx_description
1 polymer ?
#
loop_
_entity_poly.entity_id
_entity_poly.type
_entity_poly.pdbx_seq_one_letter_code
_entity_poly.pdbx_strand_id
1 'polypeptide(L)'
;MIRILTDSASDLTATDSARPGVYTVPLSVTFADGTGGLDGVELTADEFYAHLKVDKVPPRTSQPSPQSFMTIFEDAKENGDQVIAILISSNLSGTYQCARLAAESCDFEDVFFVDSRTASQGEGILIREALRQMCIRDRRCACATRSTCPRMRLSLSWNSSSSASAFWP
;
A
#
# COMPACT_ATOMS: atom_id res chain seq x y z
N MET A 1 -15.92 -4.75 -3.64
CA MET A 1 -15.27 -3.47 -4.07
C MET A 1 -13.78 -3.74 -4.27
N ILE A 2 -13.00 -2.84 -4.91
CA ILE A 2 -11.53 -2.95 -4.92
C ILE A 2 -10.99 -1.95 -3.90
N ARG A 3 -10.08 -2.40 -3.03
CA ARG A 3 -9.38 -1.58 -2.03
C ARG A 3 -7.91 -1.41 -2.44
N ILE A 4 -7.36 -0.24 -2.21
CA ILE A 4 -5.91 0.00 -2.31
C ILE A 4 -5.34 -0.01 -0.90
N LEU A 5 -4.38 -0.88 -0.66
CA LEU A 5 -3.62 -0.98 0.58
C LEU A 5 -2.19 -0.52 0.33
N THR A 6 -1.69 0.34 1.20
CA THR A 6 -0.32 0.84 1.15
C THR A 6 0.25 1.00 2.56
N ASP A 7 1.51 1.33 2.66
CA ASP A 7 2.15 1.72 3.92
C ASP A 7 2.46 3.22 3.97
N SER A 8 2.85 3.72 5.13
CA SER A 8 3.07 5.16 5.32
C SER A 8 4.31 5.70 4.62
N ALA A 9 5.24 4.83 4.18
CA ALA A 9 6.41 5.27 3.40
C ALA A 9 6.03 5.76 1.99
N SER A 10 4.77 5.62 1.58
CA SER A 10 4.27 6.10 0.29
C SER A 10 4.12 7.62 0.19
N ASP A 11 4.23 8.36 1.28
CA ASP A 11 4.05 9.82 1.34
C ASP A 11 2.78 10.31 0.64
N LEU A 12 1.68 9.56 0.80
CA LEU A 12 0.39 9.99 0.26
C LEU A 12 -0.07 11.27 0.94
N THR A 13 -0.65 12.17 0.15
CA THR A 13 -1.29 13.36 0.71
C THR A 13 -2.50 12.97 1.55
N ALA A 14 -2.87 13.79 2.53
CA ALA A 14 -4.08 13.59 3.33
C ALA A 14 -5.33 13.44 2.45
N THR A 15 -5.38 14.13 1.30
CA THR A 15 -6.48 14.02 0.33
C THR A 15 -6.51 12.66 -0.34
N ASP A 16 -5.36 12.08 -0.70
CA ASP A 16 -5.30 10.77 -1.33
C ASP A 16 -5.58 9.64 -0.34
N SER A 17 -5.05 9.74 0.89
CA SER A 17 -5.30 8.77 1.96
C SER A 17 -6.76 8.78 2.44
N ALA A 18 -7.45 9.92 2.39
CA ALA A 18 -8.86 10.03 2.78
C ALA A 18 -9.84 9.52 1.72
N ARG A 19 -9.38 9.05 0.56
CA ARG A 19 -10.27 8.52 -0.48
C ARG A 19 -10.91 7.21 -0.02
N PRO A 20 -12.21 7.00 -0.27
CA PRO A 20 -12.87 5.74 0.02
C PRO A 20 -12.15 4.56 -0.66
N GLY A 21 -11.89 3.51 0.10
CA GLY A 21 -11.20 2.32 -0.40
C GLY A 21 -9.66 2.42 -0.40
N VAL A 22 -9.07 3.49 0.15
CA VAL A 22 -7.63 3.60 0.39
C VAL A 22 -7.35 3.32 1.86
N TYR A 23 -6.41 2.43 2.13
CA TYR A 23 -5.98 2.03 3.47
C TYR A 23 -4.47 2.17 3.57
N THR A 24 -4.02 2.92 4.56
CA THR A 24 -2.59 3.11 4.83
C THR A 24 -2.23 2.45 6.16
N VAL A 25 -1.26 1.55 6.13
CA VAL A 25 -0.73 0.90 7.34
C VAL A 25 0.52 1.65 7.79
N PRO A 26 0.53 2.17 9.04
CA PRO A 26 1.66 2.97 9.51
C PRO A 26 2.88 2.11 9.83
N LEU A 27 4.07 2.62 9.45
CA LEU A 27 5.34 2.15 9.99
C LEU A 27 5.51 2.68 11.42
N SER A 28 6.35 2.00 12.21
CA SER A 28 6.76 2.51 13.51
C SER A 28 8.06 3.30 13.38
N VAL A 29 8.15 4.43 14.04
CA VAL A 29 9.35 5.25 14.16
C VAL A 29 9.82 5.25 15.61
N THR A 30 11.11 5.09 15.85
CA THR A 30 11.72 5.13 17.19
C THR A 30 12.93 6.05 17.16
N PHE A 31 12.96 7.04 18.04
CA PHE A 31 14.07 7.96 18.23
C PHE A 31 15.15 7.38 19.14
N ALA A 32 16.30 8.05 19.20
CA ALA A 32 17.45 7.60 19.98
C ALA A 32 17.20 7.53 21.48
N ASP A 33 16.29 8.33 22.00
CA ASP A 33 15.87 8.36 23.40
C ASP A 33 14.84 7.27 23.75
N GLY A 34 14.42 6.48 22.78
CA GLY A 34 13.41 5.43 22.93
C GLY A 34 11.98 5.91 22.80
N THR A 35 11.74 7.19 22.59
CA THR A 35 10.42 7.72 22.23
C THR A 35 10.12 7.43 20.76
N GLY A 36 8.86 7.60 20.34
CA GLY A 36 8.43 7.38 18.96
C GLY A 36 6.97 7.03 18.90
N GLY A 37 6.53 6.51 17.76
CA GLY A 37 5.14 6.15 17.54
C GLY A 37 4.86 5.68 16.12
N LEU A 38 3.60 5.46 15.83
CA LEU A 38 3.11 5.10 14.51
C LEU A 38 3.09 6.33 13.59
N ASP A 39 3.78 6.22 12.46
CA ASP A 39 3.94 7.29 11.49
C ASP A 39 2.60 7.81 10.94
N GLY A 40 2.36 9.11 11.07
CA GLY A 40 1.12 9.76 10.65
C GLY A 40 -0.11 9.48 11.52
N VAL A 41 0.03 8.70 12.59
CA VAL A 41 -1.05 8.37 13.55
C VAL A 41 -0.74 8.92 14.94
N GLU A 42 0.37 8.49 15.53
CA GLU A 42 0.85 8.89 16.85
C GLU A 42 1.98 9.91 16.76
N LEU A 43 2.65 9.96 15.62
CA LEU A 43 3.77 10.86 15.34
C LEU A 43 3.43 11.69 14.10
N THR A 44 3.31 12.99 14.28
CA THR A 44 3.11 13.93 13.17
C THR A 44 4.42 14.25 12.46
N ALA A 45 4.34 14.69 11.19
CA ALA A 45 5.51 15.11 10.43
C ALA A 45 6.26 16.26 11.11
N ASP A 46 5.54 17.21 11.72
CA ASP A 46 6.16 18.35 12.42
C ASP A 46 6.96 17.91 13.65
N GLU A 47 6.42 16.97 14.44
CA GLU A 47 7.11 16.37 15.58
C GLU A 47 8.35 15.57 15.11
N PHE A 48 8.20 14.75 14.06
CA PHE A 48 9.31 14.02 13.47
C PHE A 48 10.45 14.95 13.04
N TYR A 49 10.15 16.02 12.30
CA TYR A 49 11.17 16.98 11.87
C TYR A 49 11.72 17.83 13.03
N ALA A 50 10.96 18.05 14.10
CA ALA A 50 11.49 18.71 15.29
C ALA A 50 12.56 17.84 15.97
N HIS A 51 12.34 16.55 16.11
CA HIS A 51 13.34 15.60 16.62
C HIS A 51 14.58 15.55 15.73
N LEU A 52 14.41 15.45 14.39
CA LEU A 52 15.54 15.40 13.46
C LEU A 52 16.46 16.62 13.54
N LYS A 53 15.95 17.79 13.94
CA LYS A 53 16.78 19.01 14.08
C LYS A 53 17.66 19.00 15.35
N VAL A 54 17.25 18.25 16.36
CA VAL A 54 17.90 18.24 17.68
C VAL A 54 18.74 16.98 17.86
N ASP A 55 18.25 15.85 17.36
CA ASP A 55 18.89 14.56 17.57
C ASP A 55 20.10 14.40 16.64
N LYS A 56 21.20 13.93 17.25
CA LYS A 56 22.45 13.61 16.52
C LYS A 56 22.41 12.24 15.85
N VAL A 57 21.49 11.38 16.28
CA VAL A 57 21.34 10.00 15.80
C VAL A 57 20.03 9.93 15.01
N PRO A 58 20.06 9.42 13.77
CA PRO A 58 18.85 9.28 12.99
C PRO A 58 17.87 8.30 13.64
N PRO A 59 16.56 8.53 13.53
CA PRO A 59 15.56 7.59 14.01
C PRO A 59 15.64 6.26 13.27
N ARG A 60 15.12 5.22 13.91
CA ARG A 60 14.95 3.90 13.30
C ARG A 60 13.50 3.70 12.92
N THR A 61 13.28 3.03 11.80
CA THR A 61 11.93 2.61 11.39
C THR A 61 11.80 1.09 11.48
N SER A 62 10.60 0.64 11.80
CA SER A 62 10.23 -0.77 11.79
C SER A 62 9.01 -0.97 10.90
N GLN A 63 8.95 -2.13 10.25
CA GLN A 63 7.79 -2.53 9.46
C GLN A 63 6.51 -2.56 10.32
N PRO A 64 5.31 -2.40 9.73
CA PRO A 64 4.05 -2.56 10.44
C PRO A 64 3.91 -3.95 11.06
N SER A 65 3.09 -4.05 12.10
CA SER A 65 2.78 -5.35 12.68
C SER A 65 1.95 -6.21 11.71
N PRO A 66 2.10 -7.54 11.72
CA PRO A 66 1.22 -8.42 10.94
C PRO A 66 -0.26 -8.19 11.27
N GLN A 67 -0.58 -7.91 12.52
CA GLN A 67 -1.95 -7.67 12.98
C GLN A 67 -2.61 -6.48 12.28
N SER A 68 -1.85 -5.42 11.97
CA SER A 68 -2.36 -4.24 11.26
C SER A 68 -2.84 -4.60 9.85
N PHE A 69 -2.15 -5.52 9.18
CA PHE A 69 -2.57 -6.04 7.87
C PHE A 69 -3.74 -7.02 7.99
N MET A 70 -3.68 -7.94 8.97
CA MET A 70 -4.74 -8.93 9.19
C MET A 70 -6.09 -8.28 9.37
N THR A 71 -6.20 -7.24 10.17
CA THR A 71 -7.46 -6.50 10.40
C THR A 71 -8.06 -5.99 9.08
N ILE A 72 -7.25 -5.52 8.14
CA ILE A 72 -7.72 -5.01 6.84
C ILE A 72 -8.12 -6.17 5.93
N PHE A 73 -7.39 -7.28 5.94
CA PHE A 73 -7.69 -8.46 5.12
C PHE A 73 -8.95 -9.19 5.61
N GLU A 74 -9.13 -9.33 6.92
CA GLU A 74 -10.33 -9.91 7.52
C GLU A 74 -11.57 -9.07 7.17
N ASP A 75 -11.51 -7.75 7.33
CA ASP A 75 -12.60 -6.86 6.93
C ASP A 75 -12.87 -6.91 5.42
N ALA A 76 -11.83 -7.01 4.58
CA ALA A 76 -12.01 -7.18 3.14
C ALA A 76 -12.67 -8.53 2.80
N LYS A 77 -12.27 -9.61 3.49
CA LYS A 77 -12.83 -10.96 3.33
C LYS A 77 -14.31 -11.00 3.68
N GLU A 78 -14.69 -10.41 4.82
CA GLU A 78 -16.09 -10.32 5.27
C GLU A 78 -16.98 -9.55 4.29
N ASN A 79 -16.46 -8.50 3.67
CA ASN A 79 -17.18 -7.69 2.70
C ASN A 79 -17.14 -8.23 1.25
N GLY A 80 -16.37 -9.29 0.99
CA GLY A 80 -16.16 -9.82 -0.36
C GLY A 80 -15.43 -8.83 -1.28
N ASP A 81 -14.53 -8.05 -0.71
CA ASP A 81 -13.72 -7.06 -1.42
C ASP A 81 -12.41 -7.66 -1.89
N GLN A 82 -11.85 -7.09 -2.96
CA GLN A 82 -10.51 -7.42 -3.45
C GLN A 82 -9.53 -6.34 -3.01
N VAL A 83 -8.29 -6.73 -2.70
CA VAL A 83 -7.25 -5.80 -2.26
C VAL A 83 -6.12 -5.75 -3.28
N ILE A 84 -5.66 -4.55 -3.61
CA ILE A 84 -4.39 -4.31 -4.32
C ILE A 84 -3.44 -3.67 -3.31
N ALA A 85 -2.47 -4.45 -2.84
CA ALA A 85 -1.46 -4.00 -1.89
C ALA A 85 -0.22 -3.49 -2.63
N ILE A 86 -0.03 -2.17 -2.69
CA ILE A 86 1.14 -1.51 -3.27
C ILE A 86 2.00 -1.05 -2.09
N LEU A 87 3.16 -1.65 -1.93
CA LEU A 87 3.97 -1.50 -0.72
C LEU A 87 5.39 -1.07 -1.06
N ILE A 88 6.07 -0.49 -0.08
CA ILE A 88 7.49 -0.14 -0.17
C ILE A 88 8.32 -1.31 -0.70
N SER A 89 9.41 -1.00 -1.41
CA SER A 89 10.32 -1.99 -1.96
C SER A 89 10.70 -3.08 -0.95
N SER A 90 10.53 -4.33 -1.36
CA SER A 90 10.96 -5.51 -0.59
C SER A 90 12.47 -5.55 -0.31
N ASN A 91 13.27 -4.81 -1.09
CA ASN A 91 14.71 -4.65 -0.86
C ASN A 91 15.03 -3.63 0.24
N LEU A 92 14.09 -2.75 0.60
CA LEU A 92 14.27 -1.69 1.60
C LEU A 92 13.64 -2.05 2.95
N SER A 93 12.52 -2.78 2.93
CA SER A 93 11.74 -3.09 4.13
C SER A 93 11.15 -4.48 4.08
N GLY A 94 10.97 -5.10 5.25
CA GLY A 94 10.21 -6.34 5.40
C GLY A 94 8.69 -6.18 5.30
N THR A 95 8.18 -4.96 5.09
CA THR A 95 6.74 -4.64 5.01
C THR A 95 6.00 -5.51 3.99
N TYR A 96 6.56 -5.64 2.79
CA TYR A 96 5.99 -6.47 1.73
C TYR A 96 5.82 -7.94 2.15
N GLN A 97 6.87 -8.50 2.76
CA GLN A 97 6.82 -9.90 3.23
C GLN A 97 5.88 -10.06 4.43
N CYS A 98 5.85 -9.08 5.32
CA CYS A 98 4.94 -9.07 6.47
C CYS A 98 3.47 -9.07 6.01
N ALA A 99 3.11 -8.25 5.02
CA ALA A 99 1.77 -8.20 4.46
C ALA A 99 1.37 -9.54 3.81
N ARG A 100 2.29 -10.18 3.08
CA ARG A 100 2.04 -11.51 2.50
C ARG A 100 1.75 -12.57 3.55
N LEU A 101 2.59 -12.64 4.58
CA LEU A 101 2.39 -13.59 5.68
C LEU A 101 1.07 -13.32 6.43
N ALA A 102 0.68 -12.06 6.58
CA ALA A 102 -0.60 -11.69 7.18
C ALA A 102 -1.80 -12.19 6.35
N ALA A 103 -1.77 -12.04 5.02
CA ALA A 103 -2.82 -12.56 4.13
C ALA A 103 -2.92 -14.08 4.18
N GLU A 104 -1.77 -14.78 4.16
CA GLU A 104 -1.70 -16.24 4.32
C GLU A 104 -2.30 -16.68 5.66
N SER A 105 -2.03 -15.94 6.76
CA SER A 105 -2.55 -16.25 8.10
C SER A 105 -4.07 -16.07 8.22
N CYS A 106 -4.68 -15.20 7.39
CA CYS A 106 -6.12 -14.98 7.33
C CYS A 106 -6.83 -15.85 6.28
N ASP A 107 -6.10 -16.69 5.55
CA ASP A 107 -6.62 -17.41 4.36
C ASP A 107 -7.33 -16.44 3.39
N PHE A 108 -6.69 -15.28 3.11
CA PHE A 108 -7.23 -14.26 2.22
C PHE A 108 -6.54 -14.32 0.87
N GLU A 109 -7.24 -14.83 -0.15
CA GLU A 109 -6.71 -15.06 -1.50
C GLU A 109 -7.02 -13.91 -2.47
N ASP A 110 -8.04 -13.06 -2.17
CA ASP A 110 -8.46 -11.96 -3.03
C ASP A 110 -7.56 -10.72 -2.89
N VAL A 111 -6.24 -10.94 -2.84
CA VAL A 111 -5.23 -9.87 -2.73
C VAL A 111 -4.19 -9.95 -3.83
N PHE A 112 -3.89 -8.78 -4.42
CA PHE A 112 -2.81 -8.58 -5.38
C PHE A 112 -1.68 -7.79 -4.75
N PHE A 113 -0.51 -8.41 -4.61
CA PHE A 113 0.69 -7.75 -4.08
C PHE A 113 1.53 -7.13 -5.18
N VAL A 114 1.85 -5.86 -5.04
CA VAL A 114 2.74 -5.10 -5.92
C VAL A 114 3.93 -4.62 -5.09
N ASP A 115 5.11 -5.15 -5.38
CA ASP A 115 6.37 -4.59 -4.90
C ASP A 115 6.67 -3.33 -5.71
N SER A 116 6.60 -2.16 -5.07
CA SER A 116 6.83 -0.88 -5.76
C SER A 116 8.25 -0.72 -6.28
N ARG A 117 9.21 -1.47 -5.70
CA ARG A 117 10.67 -1.35 -5.91
C ARG A 117 11.20 0.07 -5.68
N THR A 118 10.48 0.86 -4.93
CA THR A 118 10.78 2.24 -4.62
C THR A 118 10.28 2.58 -3.22
N ALA A 119 10.34 3.83 -2.83
CA ALA A 119 9.80 4.37 -1.59
C ALA A 119 9.34 5.81 -1.83
N SER A 120 8.66 6.40 -0.83
CA SER A 120 8.28 7.80 -0.81
C SER A 120 7.43 8.18 -2.04
N GLN A 121 7.71 9.29 -2.66
CA GLN A 121 6.96 9.79 -3.82
C GLN A 121 6.90 8.80 -5.00
N GLY A 122 7.90 7.93 -5.16
CA GLY A 122 7.90 6.90 -6.20
C GLY A 122 6.77 5.90 -6.01
N GLU A 123 6.57 5.44 -4.79
CA GLU A 123 5.45 4.57 -4.42
C GLU A 123 4.12 5.32 -4.51
N GLY A 124 4.06 6.56 -3.99
CA GLY A 124 2.89 7.41 -4.09
C GLY A 124 2.41 7.67 -5.53
N ILE A 125 3.32 7.74 -6.51
CA ILE A 125 2.96 7.84 -7.92
C ILE A 125 2.24 6.59 -8.41
N LEU A 126 2.71 5.40 -8.06
CA LEU A 126 2.07 4.13 -8.43
C LEU A 126 0.65 4.03 -7.85
N ILE A 127 0.48 4.43 -6.58
CA ILE A 127 -0.82 4.43 -5.92
C ILE A 127 -1.77 5.42 -6.59
N ARG A 128 -1.33 6.66 -6.86
CA ARG A 128 -2.16 7.66 -7.56
C ARG A 128 -2.58 7.20 -8.95
N GLU A 129 -1.68 6.51 -9.67
CA GLU A 129 -2.03 5.94 -10.97
C GLU A 129 -3.05 4.81 -10.84
N ALA A 130 -2.91 3.91 -9.85
CA ALA A 130 -3.90 2.86 -9.58
C ALA A 130 -5.28 3.47 -9.27
N LEU A 131 -5.34 4.48 -8.41
CA LEU A 131 -6.57 5.22 -8.08
C LEU A 131 -7.19 5.88 -9.30
N ARG A 132 -6.36 6.48 -10.19
CA ARG A 132 -6.84 7.09 -11.43
C ARG A 132 -7.47 6.05 -12.36
N GLN A 133 -6.87 4.88 -12.48
CA GLN A 133 -7.39 3.79 -13.32
C GLN A 133 -8.71 3.22 -12.77
N MET A 134 -8.84 3.09 -11.46
CA MET A 134 -10.09 2.68 -10.82
C MET A 134 -11.22 3.67 -11.15
N CYS A 135 -11.00 4.98 -10.97
CA CYS A 135 -11.98 6.01 -11.26
C CYS A 135 -12.43 6.03 -12.75
N ILE A 136 -11.54 5.70 -13.68
CA ILE A 136 -11.88 5.65 -15.12
C ILE A 136 -12.79 4.46 -15.41
N ARG A 137 -12.54 3.30 -14.78
CA ARG A 137 -13.37 2.10 -14.96
C ARG A 137 -14.75 2.28 -14.36
N ASP A 138 -14.87 2.87 -13.19
CA ASP A 138 -16.16 3.15 -12.54
C ASP A 138 -17.03 4.11 -13.38
N ARG A 139 -16.43 5.15 -13.98
CA ARG A 139 -17.15 6.06 -14.88
C ARG A 139 -17.66 5.37 -16.15
N ARG A 140 -16.93 4.39 -16.69
CA ARG A 140 -17.38 3.60 -17.84
C ARG A 140 -18.52 2.64 -17.47
N CYS A 141 -18.53 2.10 -16.26
CA CYS A 141 -19.64 1.29 -15.73
C CYS A 141 -20.88 2.13 -15.43
N ALA A 142 -20.75 3.37 -14.99
CA ALA A 142 -21.87 4.27 -14.73
C ALA A 142 -22.59 4.72 -16.02
N CYS A 143 -21.93 4.67 -17.17
CA CYS A 143 -22.53 4.97 -18.50
C CYS A 143 -23.15 3.76 -19.18
N ALA A 144 -22.88 2.54 -18.72
CA ALA A 144 -23.53 1.32 -19.20
C ALA A 144 -24.70 1.00 -18.28
N THR A 145 -25.92 1.12 -18.77
CA THR A 145 -27.16 0.73 -18.08
C THR A 145 -26.99 -0.62 -17.38
N ARG A 146 -27.51 -0.72 -16.17
CA ARG A 146 -27.37 -1.83 -15.18
C ARG A 146 -27.60 -3.27 -15.68
N SER A 147 -27.87 -3.51 -16.94
CA SER A 147 -28.25 -4.82 -17.48
C SER A 147 -27.14 -5.59 -18.21
N THR A 148 -25.95 -5.03 -18.41
CA THR A 148 -24.91 -5.66 -19.27
C THR A 148 -23.47 -5.49 -18.76
N CYS A 149 -23.24 -5.51 -17.45
CA CYS A 149 -21.85 -5.56 -16.96
C CYS A 149 -21.46 -7.03 -16.69
N PRO A 150 -20.68 -7.68 -17.59
CA PRO A 150 -20.12 -8.99 -17.28
C PRO A 150 -19.10 -8.80 -16.14
N ARG A 151 -19.22 -9.60 -15.08
CA ARG A 151 -18.15 -9.78 -14.09
C ARG A 151 -16.85 -10.11 -14.84
N MET A 152 -16.03 -9.11 -15.07
CA MET A 152 -14.71 -9.31 -15.65
C MET A 152 -13.83 -9.95 -14.59
N ARG A 153 -13.68 -11.27 -14.67
CA ARG A 153 -12.54 -11.94 -14.05
C ARG A 153 -11.29 -11.32 -14.68
N LEU A 154 -10.47 -10.66 -13.88
CA LEU A 154 -9.13 -10.24 -14.26
C LEU A 154 -8.26 -11.51 -14.41
N SER A 155 -8.27 -12.12 -15.58
CA SER A 155 -7.22 -13.07 -15.97
C SER A 155 -6.03 -12.27 -16.49
N LEU A 156 -5.24 -11.73 -15.59
CA LEU A 156 -3.90 -11.29 -15.90
C LEU A 156 -2.98 -12.49 -15.85
N SER A 157 -2.90 -13.25 -16.96
CA SER A 157 -1.81 -14.17 -17.19
C SER A 157 -0.54 -13.37 -17.47
N TRP A 158 0.19 -13.06 -16.42
CA TRP A 158 1.57 -12.61 -16.55
C TRP A 158 2.41 -13.84 -16.89
N ASN A 159 2.79 -13.98 -18.16
CA ASN A 159 3.68 -15.03 -18.60
C ASN A 159 5.12 -14.68 -18.14
N SER A 160 5.64 -15.45 -17.18
CA SER A 160 7.00 -15.33 -16.65
C SER A 160 8.03 -15.98 -17.58
N SER A 161 8.10 -15.51 -18.81
CA SER A 161 9.17 -15.92 -19.74
C SER A 161 9.43 -14.82 -20.76
N SER A 162 10.24 -13.86 -20.38
CA SER A 162 11.09 -13.11 -21.31
C SER A 162 12.19 -12.38 -20.54
N SER A 163 13.36 -12.98 -20.58
CA SER A 163 14.63 -12.29 -20.40
C SER A 163 14.71 -11.19 -21.46
N ALA A 164 14.58 -9.95 -21.08
CA ALA A 164 14.87 -8.82 -21.93
C ALA A 164 16.05 -8.04 -21.33
N SER A 165 17.24 -8.38 -21.83
CA SER A 165 18.36 -7.48 -21.87
C SER A 165 17.97 -6.29 -22.76
N ALA A 166 17.77 -5.13 -22.20
CA ALA A 166 17.65 -3.89 -22.96
C ALA A 166 18.70 -2.90 -22.48
N PHE A 167 19.69 -2.75 -23.32
CA PHE A 167 20.68 -1.69 -23.41
C PHE A 167 20.02 -0.30 -23.36
N TRP A 168 20.63 0.59 -22.58
CA TRP A 168 20.50 2.03 -22.77
C TRP A 168 21.73 2.54 -23.51
N PRO A 169 21.58 3.47 -24.47
CA PRO A 169 22.68 4.28 -24.96
C PRO A 169 22.99 5.42 -24.02
#